data_5b2b2666b2436660afb2c02fa2219e1a
#
_entry.id   5b2b2666b2436660afb2c02fa2219e1a
#
_cell.length_a   1.000
_cell.length_b   1.000
_cell.length_c   1.000
_cell.angle_alpha   90.00
_cell.angle_beta   90.00
_cell.angle_gamma   90.00
#
_symmetry.space_group_name_H-M   'P 1'
#
loop_
_entity.id
_entity.type
_entity.pdbx_description
1 polymer ?
#
loop_
_entity_poly.entity_id
_entity_poly.type
_entity_poly.pdbx_seq_one_letter_code
_entity_poly.pdbx_strand_id
1 'polypeptide(L)'
;HILLIGDPGAGKSQLLKRMSEIAPKARYVSGKGASGAGLTATVVRDEFIRGYALEAGALVLANRGICCIDELDKMTKEDRSAMHEALEQQTVTISKANIQATLRCETTVLAAANPKFGRFDPYEVLAKQIELPSTLINRFDLIFPIKDMPDASKDAKLAAFILSLHKDPTELVTEVGNKTLRKFFAYARQKCKPALTEAAVEEIQEYYVKMRASGSEEGGVKAIPITARQLEALIRLAEASAKIRLSDKVTRKDAQRSVKLVHHCLTEIGLDPDTGKFDIDRISSGVTASERGNIVLIKEMISELETKEGKTISVENLLVEASTKGIKEDKVLEVIEKLKRSGDIYEPKKGFISKI
;
A
#
# COMPACT_ATOMS: atom_id res chain seq x y z
N HIS A 1 -2.86 -5.39 -7.42
CA HIS A 1 -2.29 -4.04 -7.54
C HIS A 1 -0.94 -3.98 -6.84
N ILE A 2 0.00 -3.21 -7.38
CA ILE A 2 1.38 -3.10 -6.88
C ILE A 2 1.71 -1.61 -6.68
N LEU A 3 2.29 -1.27 -5.53
CA LEU A 3 2.73 0.08 -5.21
C LEU A 3 4.25 0.08 -4.96
N LEU A 4 4.95 0.96 -5.66
CA LEU A 4 6.36 1.25 -5.47
C LEU A 4 6.47 2.57 -4.71
N ILE A 5 7.04 2.57 -3.52
CA ILE A 5 7.28 3.80 -2.76
C ILE A 5 8.79 3.94 -2.59
N GLY A 6 9.34 5.08 -2.98
CA GLY A 6 10.79 5.17 -2.88
C GLY A 6 11.35 6.55 -3.16
N ASP A 7 12.66 6.64 -2.92
CA ASP A 7 13.40 7.87 -3.08
C ASP A 7 13.39 8.40 -4.52
N PRO A 8 13.45 9.71 -4.75
CA PRO A 8 13.60 10.29 -6.07
C PRO A 8 14.88 9.76 -6.74
N GLY A 9 14.80 9.49 -8.04
CA GLY A 9 15.95 8.96 -8.79
C GLY A 9 16.13 7.44 -8.72
N ALA A 10 15.42 6.71 -7.87
CA ALA A 10 15.52 5.25 -7.72
C ALA A 10 14.94 4.43 -8.91
N GLY A 11 14.66 5.06 -10.05
CA GLY A 11 14.26 4.38 -11.29
C GLY A 11 12.79 3.95 -11.38
N LYS A 12 11.92 4.30 -10.41
CA LYS A 12 10.50 3.91 -10.38
C LYS A 12 9.76 4.25 -11.68
N SER A 13 9.86 5.49 -12.13
CA SER A 13 9.19 5.96 -13.35
C SER A 13 9.65 5.22 -14.60
N GLN A 14 10.92 4.81 -14.66
CA GLN A 14 11.45 4.01 -15.78
C GLN A 14 10.87 2.60 -15.77
N LEU A 15 10.70 1.98 -14.60
CA LEU A 15 10.02 0.69 -14.46
C LEU A 15 8.57 0.77 -14.95
N LEU A 16 7.84 1.82 -14.56
CA LEU A 16 6.46 2.03 -15.00
C LEU A 16 6.37 2.24 -16.52
N LYS A 17 7.23 3.08 -17.10
CA LYS A 17 7.29 3.30 -18.54
C LYS A 17 7.60 2.00 -19.26
N ARG A 18 8.59 1.25 -18.81
CA ARG A 18 8.95 -0.03 -19.40
C ARG A 18 7.80 -1.04 -19.35
N MET A 19 7.09 -1.12 -18.19
CA MET A 19 5.90 -1.95 -18.08
C MET A 19 4.80 -1.53 -19.07
N SER A 20 4.60 -0.24 -19.28
CA SER A 20 3.59 0.25 -20.23
C SER A 20 3.90 -0.11 -21.68
N GLU A 21 5.17 -0.29 -22.02
CA GLU A 21 5.61 -0.71 -23.37
C GLU A 21 5.40 -2.22 -23.62
N ILE A 22 5.70 -3.06 -22.61
CA ILE A 22 5.66 -4.52 -22.76
C ILE A 22 4.30 -5.13 -22.43
N ALA A 23 3.51 -4.51 -21.58
CA ALA A 23 2.22 -5.07 -21.20
C ALA A 23 1.15 -4.88 -22.30
N PRO A 24 0.33 -5.89 -22.59
CA PRO A 24 -0.85 -5.73 -23.44
C PRO A 24 -1.86 -4.77 -22.81
N LYS A 25 -2.44 -3.86 -23.61
CA LYS A 25 -3.41 -2.85 -23.12
C LYS A 25 -2.91 -2.06 -21.92
N ALA A 26 -1.69 -1.58 -21.96
CA ALA A 26 -1.18 -0.72 -20.92
C ALA A 26 -1.53 0.75 -21.16
N ARG A 27 -1.68 1.51 -20.07
CA ARG A 27 -1.76 2.97 -20.04
C ARG A 27 -0.78 3.51 -19.02
N TYR A 28 -0.10 4.60 -19.36
CA TYR A 28 0.78 5.32 -18.45
C TYR A 28 0.18 6.70 -18.19
N VAL A 29 0.11 7.08 -16.91
CA VAL A 29 -0.47 8.36 -16.47
C VAL A 29 0.40 8.92 -15.35
N SER A 30 0.59 10.25 -15.32
CA SER A 30 1.18 10.93 -14.17
C SER A 30 0.07 11.45 -13.26
N GLY A 31 0.15 11.16 -11.96
CA GLY A 31 -0.81 11.61 -10.95
C GLY A 31 -0.89 13.13 -10.83
N LYS A 32 0.21 13.85 -11.11
CA LYS A 32 0.24 15.32 -11.11
C LYS A 32 -0.64 15.94 -12.21
N GLY A 33 -0.77 15.28 -13.37
CA GLY A 33 -1.51 15.77 -14.52
C GLY A 33 -2.86 15.10 -14.74
N ALA A 34 -3.17 14.07 -14.00
CA ALA A 34 -4.40 13.31 -14.15
C ALA A 34 -5.47 13.80 -13.17
N SER A 35 -6.59 14.29 -13.70
CA SER A 35 -7.79 14.48 -12.88
C SER A 35 -8.50 13.14 -12.63
N GLY A 36 -9.32 13.06 -11.58
CA GLY A 36 -10.16 11.88 -11.32
C GLY A 36 -11.03 11.50 -12.53
N ALA A 37 -11.53 12.48 -13.26
CA ALA A 37 -12.25 12.33 -14.51
C ALA A 37 -11.38 11.70 -15.62
N GLY A 38 -10.13 12.14 -15.75
CA GLY A 38 -9.17 11.57 -16.72
C GLY A 38 -8.69 10.17 -16.34
N LEU A 39 -8.76 9.81 -15.06
CA LEU A 39 -8.46 8.45 -14.61
C LEU A 39 -9.64 7.49 -14.77
N THR A 40 -10.84 7.91 -14.43
CA THR A 40 -12.04 7.06 -14.44
C THR A 40 -12.86 7.24 -15.71
N ALA A 41 -13.77 8.20 -15.74
CA ALA A 41 -14.48 8.63 -16.93
C ALA A 41 -15.14 9.99 -16.67
N THR A 42 -15.46 10.71 -17.73
CA THR A 42 -16.13 12.00 -17.67
C THR A 42 -17.27 12.09 -18.66
N VAL A 43 -18.18 13.04 -18.41
CA VAL A 43 -19.24 13.41 -19.33
C VAL A 43 -18.81 14.70 -20.01
N VAL A 44 -18.71 14.67 -21.33
CA VAL A 44 -18.35 15.80 -22.19
C VAL A 44 -19.53 16.16 -23.09
N ARG A 45 -19.63 17.42 -23.45
CA ARG A 45 -20.61 17.86 -24.46
C ARG A 45 -20.05 17.56 -25.84
N ASP A 46 -20.77 16.75 -26.60
CA ASP A 46 -20.41 16.42 -27.97
C ASP A 46 -21.22 17.33 -28.93
N GLU A 47 -20.50 18.09 -29.74
CA GLU A 47 -21.10 19.02 -30.67
C GLU A 47 -21.78 18.33 -31.84
N PHE A 48 -21.30 17.15 -32.25
CA PHE A 48 -21.89 16.38 -33.36
C PHE A 48 -23.24 15.78 -32.99
N ILE A 49 -23.31 15.21 -31.79
CA ILE A 49 -24.53 14.56 -31.24
C ILE A 49 -25.47 15.64 -30.68
N ARG A 50 -24.99 16.87 -30.47
CA ARG A 50 -25.68 17.97 -29.75
C ARG A 50 -26.20 17.56 -28.39
N GLY A 51 -25.45 16.67 -27.73
CA GLY A 51 -25.79 16.05 -26.44
C GLY A 51 -24.56 15.83 -25.56
N TYR A 52 -24.72 14.98 -24.57
CA TYR A 52 -23.64 14.59 -23.71
C TYR A 52 -23.13 13.19 -24.10
N ALA A 53 -21.81 12.99 -24.11
CA ALA A 53 -21.14 11.73 -24.36
C ALA A 53 -20.26 11.34 -23.18
N LEU A 54 -20.00 10.05 -23.03
CA LEU A 54 -19.06 9.52 -22.04
C LEU A 54 -17.67 9.41 -22.67
N GLU A 55 -16.68 10.01 -22.02
CA GLU A 55 -15.27 9.84 -22.34
C GLU A 55 -14.61 8.96 -21.29
N ALA A 56 -14.02 7.83 -21.74
CA ALA A 56 -13.39 6.86 -20.87
C ALA A 56 -12.00 7.34 -20.44
N GLY A 57 -11.73 7.29 -19.13
CA GLY A 57 -10.42 7.60 -18.56
C GLY A 57 -9.44 6.43 -18.63
N ALA A 58 -8.23 6.68 -18.15
CA ALA A 58 -7.09 5.75 -18.28
C ALA A 58 -7.35 4.36 -17.67
N LEU A 59 -8.02 4.26 -16.53
CA LEU A 59 -8.36 2.99 -15.88
C LEU A 59 -9.35 2.17 -16.71
N VAL A 60 -10.39 2.81 -17.25
CA VAL A 60 -11.38 2.17 -18.11
C VAL A 60 -10.75 1.75 -19.45
N LEU A 61 -9.92 2.61 -20.05
CA LEU A 61 -9.19 2.29 -21.28
C LEU A 61 -8.21 1.13 -21.09
N ALA A 62 -7.63 0.97 -19.89
CA ALA A 62 -6.78 -0.14 -19.52
C ALA A 62 -7.55 -1.39 -19.08
N ASN A 63 -8.88 -1.45 -19.27
CA ASN A 63 -9.70 -2.60 -18.89
C ASN A 63 -9.11 -3.91 -19.42
N ARG A 64 -8.93 -4.90 -18.54
CA ARG A 64 -8.19 -6.14 -18.77
C ARG A 64 -6.73 -5.91 -19.17
N GLY A 65 -6.13 -4.87 -18.65
CA GLY A 65 -4.74 -4.49 -18.89
C GLY A 65 -4.07 -4.00 -17.63
N ILE A 66 -3.11 -3.08 -17.81
CA ILE A 66 -2.34 -2.47 -16.72
C ILE A 66 -2.43 -0.96 -16.85
N CYS A 67 -2.75 -0.28 -15.76
CA CYS A 67 -2.61 1.18 -15.63
C CYS A 67 -1.38 1.48 -14.77
N CYS A 68 -0.37 2.10 -15.36
CA CYS A 68 0.82 2.56 -14.68
C CYS A 68 0.60 4.00 -14.23
N ILE A 69 0.56 4.26 -12.93
CA ILE A 69 0.31 5.59 -12.36
C ILE A 69 1.57 6.06 -11.66
N ASP A 70 2.23 7.06 -12.21
CA ASP A 70 3.40 7.68 -11.60
C ASP A 70 2.99 8.86 -10.72
N GLU A 71 3.79 9.21 -9.74
CA GLU A 71 3.54 10.32 -8.80
C GLU A 71 2.16 10.26 -8.12
N LEU A 72 1.75 9.08 -7.64
CA LEU A 72 0.46 8.89 -6.95
C LEU A 72 0.30 9.82 -5.73
N ASP A 73 1.40 10.17 -5.08
CA ASP A 73 1.46 11.11 -3.95
C ASP A 73 1.05 12.54 -4.31
N LYS A 74 1.13 12.94 -5.59
CA LYS A 74 0.78 14.27 -6.08
C LYS A 74 -0.69 14.44 -6.47
N MET A 75 -1.46 13.37 -6.46
CA MET A 75 -2.91 13.42 -6.75
C MET A 75 -3.67 14.13 -5.62
N THR A 76 -4.75 14.82 -5.98
CA THR A 76 -5.67 15.40 -5.00
C THR A 76 -6.43 14.32 -4.22
N LYS A 77 -7.06 14.67 -3.11
CA LYS A 77 -7.86 13.73 -2.32
C LYS A 77 -9.08 13.22 -3.11
N GLU A 78 -9.70 14.10 -3.87
CA GLU A 78 -10.86 13.82 -4.72
C GLU A 78 -10.49 12.83 -5.82
N ASP A 79 -9.36 13.04 -6.50
CA ASP A 79 -8.88 12.18 -7.58
C ASP A 79 -8.50 10.79 -7.06
N ARG A 80 -7.85 10.72 -5.88
CA ARG A 80 -7.58 9.43 -5.21
C ARG A 80 -8.87 8.71 -4.85
N SER A 81 -9.90 9.44 -4.38
CA SER A 81 -11.20 8.86 -4.05
C SER A 81 -11.86 8.20 -5.25
N ALA A 82 -11.74 8.79 -6.44
CA ALA A 82 -12.29 8.23 -7.68
C ALA A 82 -11.68 6.86 -8.05
N MET A 83 -10.46 6.57 -7.60
CA MET A 83 -9.80 5.28 -7.81
C MET A 83 -10.34 4.16 -6.91
N HIS A 84 -10.97 4.48 -5.77
CA HIS A 84 -11.35 3.47 -4.77
C HIS A 84 -12.31 2.43 -5.33
N GLU A 85 -13.33 2.86 -6.10
CA GLU A 85 -14.30 1.96 -6.73
C GLU A 85 -13.62 1.07 -7.78
N ALA A 86 -12.77 1.66 -8.64
CA ALA A 86 -12.06 0.95 -9.68
C ALA A 86 -11.10 -0.13 -9.13
N LEU A 87 -10.42 0.14 -8.01
CA LEU A 87 -9.47 -0.80 -7.39
C LEU A 87 -10.17 -1.94 -6.64
N GLU A 88 -11.37 -1.72 -6.11
CA GLU A 88 -12.06 -2.70 -5.29
C GLU A 88 -13.12 -3.48 -6.06
N GLN A 89 -14.02 -2.76 -6.73
CA GLN A 89 -15.15 -3.33 -7.44
C GLN A 89 -14.88 -3.59 -8.91
N GLN A 90 -13.76 -3.09 -9.44
CA GLN A 90 -13.39 -3.18 -10.85
C GLN A 90 -14.43 -2.56 -11.78
N THR A 91 -15.13 -1.56 -11.28
CA THR A 91 -16.13 -0.77 -12.00
C THR A 91 -15.90 0.72 -11.76
N VAL A 92 -16.44 1.53 -12.63
CA VAL A 92 -16.52 2.99 -12.48
C VAL A 92 -17.94 3.41 -12.75
N THR A 93 -18.61 3.97 -11.74
CA THR A 93 -19.99 4.45 -11.84
C THR A 93 -20.01 5.96 -12.04
N ILE A 94 -20.74 6.42 -13.04
CA ILE A 94 -20.95 7.82 -13.35
C ILE A 94 -22.44 8.13 -13.30
N SER A 95 -22.74 9.22 -12.58
CA SER A 95 -24.08 9.80 -12.55
C SER A 95 -23.97 11.33 -12.68
N LYS A 96 -23.88 11.81 -13.93
CA LYS A 96 -23.73 13.24 -14.25
C LYS A 96 -24.51 13.60 -15.53
N ALA A 97 -25.05 14.80 -15.60
CA ALA A 97 -25.72 15.37 -16.77
C ALA A 97 -26.80 14.42 -17.40
N ASN A 98 -27.63 13.79 -16.54
CA ASN A 98 -28.66 12.81 -16.92
C ASN A 98 -28.11 11.52 -17.56
N ILE A 99 -26.80 11.28 -17.49
CA ILE A 99 -26.19 10.02 -17.88
C ILE A 99 -25.88 9.24 -16.62
N GLN A 100 -26.42 8.02 -16.53
CA GLN A 100 -26.07 7.05 -15.51
C GLN A 100 -25.48 5.82 -16.19
N ALA A 101 -24.24 5.48 -15.89
CA ALA A 101 -23.55 4.35 -16.51
C ALA A 101 -22.54 3.72 -15.53
N THR A 102 -22.42 2.41 -15.59
CA THR A 102 -21.39 1.64 -14.90
C THR A 102 -20.47 1.01 -15.94
N LEU A 103 -19.20 1.45 -15.94
CA LEU A 103 -18.18 0.99 -16.87
C LEU A 103 -17.31 -0.09 -16.19
N ARG A 104 -16.99 -1.15 -16.92
CA ARG A 104 -16.05 -2.18 -16.42
C ARG A 104 -14.63 -1.67 -16.41
N CYS A 105 -13.94 -1.90 -15.30
CA CYS A 105 -12.57 -1.47 -15.06
C CYS A 105 -11.75 -2.59 -14.39
N GLU A 106 -11.71 -3.78 -15.04
CA GLU A 106 -10.92 -4.94 -14.58
C GLU A 106 -9.41 -4.69 -14.85
N THR A 107 -8.85 -3.68 -14.17
CA THR A 107 -7.51 -3.16 -14.49
C THR A 107 -6.55 -3.43 -13.33
N THR A 108 -5.36 -3.95 -13.65
CA THR A 108 -4.27 -4.01 -12.68
C THR A 108 -3.60 -2.64 -12.59
N VAL A 109 -3.41 -2.13 -11.37
CA VAL A 109 -2.69 -0.87 -11.15
C VAL A 109 -1.28 -1.17 -10.69
N LEU A 110 -0.29 -0.57 -11.36
CA LEU A 110 1.09 -0.45 -10.95
C LEU A 110 1.37 1.02 -10.68
N ALA A 111 1.50 1.39 -9.41
CA ALA A 111 1.67 2.78 -9.02
C ALA A 111 3.06 3.05 -8.44
N ALA A 112 3.54 4.28 -8.61
CA ALA A 112 4.73 4.80 -7.96
C ALA A 112 4.41 6.06 -7.15
N ALA A 113 5.00 6.18 -5.96
CA ALA A 113 4.88 7.32 -5.07
C ALA A 113 6.23 7.66 -4.43
N ASN A 114 6.37 8.89 -3.98
CA ASN A 114 7.50 9.29 -3.15
C ASN A 114 7.09 9.29 -1.66
N PRO A 115 8.05 9.11 -0.74
CA PRO A 115 7.78 9.26 0.67
C PRO A 115 7.46 10.72 1.02
N LYS A 116 6.78 10.94 2.17
CA LYS A 116 6.25 12.22 2.62
C LYS A 116 7.28 13.36 2.63
N PHE A 117 8.51 13.07 3.03
CA PHE A 117 9.59 14.07 3.12
C PHE A 117 10.52 14.06 1.88
N GLY A 118 10.11 13.43 0.80
CA GLY A 118 10.89 13.30 -0.42
C GLY A 118 11.88 12.13 -0.38
N ARG A 119 12.48 11.81 0.76
CA ARG A 119 13.36 10.64 0.98
C ARG A 119 12.94 9.87 2.22
N PHE A 120 13.31 8.60 2.26
CA PHE A 120 13.14 7.80 3.46
C PHE A 120 14.12 8.21 4.55
N ASP A 121 13.60 8.44 5.76
CA ASP A 121 14.40 8.56 6.98
C ASP A 121 14.70 7.16 7.52
N PRO A 122 15.97 6.76 7.67
CA PRO A 122 16.33 5.44 8.20
C PRO A 122 15.93 5.26 9.66
N TYR A 123 15.72 6.34 10.41
CA TYR A 123 15.39 6.32 11.84
C TYR A 123 13.89 6.33 12.11
N GLU A 124 13.05 6.61 11.11
CA GLU A 124 11.61 6.65 11.27
C GLU A 124 10.93 5.45 10.61
N VAL A 125 9.79 5.08 11.19
CA VAL A 125 8.96 3.96 10.71
C VAL A 125 8.45 4.22 9.30
N LEU A 126 8.65 3.29 8.38
CA LEU A 126 8.24 3.41 6.97
C LEU A 126 6.75 3.79 6.81
N ALA A 127 5.87 3.19 7.60
CA ALA A 127 4.43 3.46 7.52
C ALA A 127 4.07 4.92 7.81
N LYS A 128 4.80 5.62 8.70
CA LYS A 128 4.60 7.05 9.00
C LYS A 128 5.07 7.98 7.88
N GLN A 129 5.94 7.46 7.01
CA GLN A 129 6.52 8.23 5.90
C GLN A 129 5.71 8.09 4.59
N ILE A 130 4.59 7.37 4.62
CA ILE A 130 3.72 7.18 3.46
C ILE A 130 2.53 8.12 3.57
N GLU A 131 2.45 9.13 2.70
CA GLU A 131 1.36 10.10 2.65
C GLU A 131 0.23 9.67 1.71
N LEU A 132 -0.30 8.48 1.96
CA LEU A 132 -1.46 7.96 1.24
C LEU A 132 -2.55 7.56 2.23
N PRO A 133 -3.84 7.74 1.89
CA PRO A 133 -4.93 7.26 2.74
C PRO A 133 -4.82 5.76 2.98
N SER A 134 -5.04 5.34 4.22
CA SER A 134 -5.01 3.92 4.61
C SER A 134 -5.96 3.06 3.76
N THR A 135 -7.12 3.60 3.43
CA THR A 135 -8.10 2.97 2.57
C THR A 135 -7.57 2.68 1.17
N LEU A 136 -6.65 3.50 0.65
CA LEU A 136 -6.00 3.28 -0.64
C LEU A 136 -4.84 2.29 -0.51
N ILE A 137 -3.99 2.44 0.52
CA ILE A 137 -2.84 1.56 0.77
C ILE A 137 -3.29 0.10 0.90
N ASN A 138 -4.36 -0.15 1.66
CA ASN A 138 -4.90 -1.49 1.88
C ASN A 138 -5.47 -2.15 0.61
N ARG A 139 -5.60 -1.42 -0.50
CA ARG A 139 -6.03 -1.97 -1.79
C ARG A 139 -4.88 -2.49 -2.65
N PHE A 140 -3.65 -2.21 -2.27
CA PHE A 140 -2.48 -2.79 -2.93
C PHE A 140 -2.14 -4.15 -2.33
N ASP A 141 -1.92 -5.13 -3.20
CA ASP A 141 -1.55 -6.50 -2.82
C ASP A 141 -0.07 -6.60 -2.42
N LEU A 142 0.78 -5.81 -3.09
CA LEU A 142 2.21 -5.72 -2.83
C LEU A 142 2.63 -4.25 -2.75
N ILE A 143 3.45 -3.94 -1.77
CA ILE A 143 4.03 -2.61 -1.58
C ILE A 143 5.53 -2.78 -1.40
N PHE A 144 6.32 -2.18 -2.29
CA PHE A 144 7.76 -2.26 -2.26
C PHE A 144 8.38 -0.92 -1.90
N PRO A 145 9.02 -0.79 -0.74
CA PRO A 145 9.85 0.37 -0.43
C PRO A 145 11.18 0.27 -1.19
N ILE A 146 11.50 1.30 -1.97
CA ILE A 146 12.74 1.39 -2.74
C ILE A 146 13.59 2.49 -2.12
N LYS A 147 14.56 2.09 -1.28
CA LYS A 147 15.48 2.98 -0.59
C LYS A 147 16.74 3.16 -1.42
N ASP A 148 17.17 4.41 -1.56
CA ASP A 148 18.44 4.75 -2.21
C ASP A 148 19.54 4.85 -1.12
N MET A 149 20.13 3.68 -0.80
CA MET A 149 21.18 3.56 0.19
C MET A 149 22.54 3.55 -0.50
N PRO A 150 23.47 4.45 -0.16
CA PRO A 150 24.81 4.46 -0.74
C PRO A 150 25.55 3.13 -0.55
N ASP A 151 25.96 2.52 -1.64
CA ASP A 151 26.72 1.26 -1.67
C ASP A 151 27.76 1.34 -2.80
N ALA A 152 29.03 1.51 -2.43
CA ALA A 152 30.10 1.73 -3.38
C ALA A 152 30.15 0.67 -4.51
N SER A 153 29.83 -0.60 -4.22
CA SER A 153 29.87 -1.67 -5.21
C SER A 153 28.69 -1.64 -6.17
N LYS A 154 27.50 -1.33 -5.66
CA LYS A 154 26.29 -1.19 -6.47
C LYS A 154 26.32 0.10 -7.29
N ASP A 155 26.78 1.20 -6.68
CA ASP A 155 26.89 2.51 -7.30
C ASP A 155 27.90 2.49 -8.45
N ALA A 156 29.05 1.83 -8.27
CA ALA A 156 30.04 1.66 -9.33
C ALA A 156 29.47 0.86 -10.53
N LYS A 157 28.72 -0.22 -10.27
CA LYS A 157 28.08 -1.02 -11.33
C LYS A 157 27.00 -0.21 -12.06
N LEU A 158 26.18 0.53 -11.31
CA LEU A 158 25.13 1.40 -11.86
C LEU A 158 25.75 2.50 -12.73
N ALA A 159 26.79 3.19 -12.22
CA ALA A 159 27.49 4.21 -12.97
C ALA A 159 28.12 3.65 -14.26
N ALA A 160 28.82 2.53 -14.16
CA ALA A 160 29.39 1.87 -15.34
C ALA A 160 28.31 1.51 -16.38
N PHE A 161 27.18 0.97 -15.93
CA PHE A 161 26.05 0.65 -16.80
C PHE A 161 25.46 1.89 -17.48
N ILE A 162 25.19 2.97 -16.74
CA ILE A 162 24.65 4.21 -17.30
C ILE A 162 25.63 4.81 -18.31
N LEU A 163 26.93 4.84 -17.99
CA LEU A 163 27.96 5.37 -18.88
C LEU A 163 28.12 4.53 -20.16
N SER A 164 28.02 3.20 -20.07
CA SER A 164 28.03 2.33 -21.25
C SER A 164 26.87 2.63 -22.21
N LEU A 165 25.67 2.87 -21.67
CA LEU A 165 24.50 3.23 -22.47
C LEU A 165 24.65 4.56 -23.20
N HIS A 166 25.34 5.53 -22.60
CA HIS A 166 25.63 6.81 -23.25
C HIS A 166 26.73 6.71 -24.30
N LYS A 167 27.67 5.75 -24.11
CA LYS A 167 28.75 5.50 -25.07
C LYS A 167 28.24 4.79 -26.32
N ASP A 168 27.40 3.79 -26.16
CA ASP A 168 26.81 3.05 -27.27
C ASP A 168 25.35 2.66 -26.97
N PRO A 169 24.35 3.45 -27.45
CA PRO A 169 22.93 3.16 -27.26
C PRO A 169 22.47 1.84 -27.89
N THR A 170 23.27 1.26 -28.82
CA THR A 170 22.94 0.00 -29.50
C THR A 170 23.34 -1.24 -28.68
N GLU A 171 24.17 -1.09 -27.66
CA GLU A 171 24.63 -2.15 -26.77
C GLU A 171 23.53 -2.74 -25.85
N LEU A 172 22.34 -2.09 -25.79
CA LEU A 172 21.14 -2.64 -25.13
C LEU A 172 20.57 -3.85 -25.89
N VAL A 173 21.36 -4.89 -26.04
CA VAL A 173 20.84 -6.18 -26.51
C VAL A 173 20.08 -6.83 -25.35
N THR A 174 18.78 -6.62 -25.28
CA THR A 174 17.94 -7.39 -24.37
C THR A 174 17.84 -8.82 -24.87
N GLU A 175 18.11 -9.82 -24.01
CA GLU A 175 17.98 -11.25 -24.36
C GLU A 175 16.62 -11.57 -24.98
N VAL A 176 15.57 -10.88 -24.53
CA VAL A 176 14.20 -11.04 -25.05
C VAL A 176 13.66 -9.67 -25.49
N GLY A 177 13.33 -9.53 -26.75
CA GLY A 177 12.77 -8.29 -27.31
C GLY A 177 11.35 -7.99 -26.82
N ASN A 178 10.99 -6.69 -26.73
CA ASN A 178 9.68 -6.21 -26.25
C ASN A 178 8.49 -6.85 -26.98
N LYS A 179 8.59 -7.04 -28.31
CA LYS A 179 7.53 -7.66 -29.11
C LYS A 179 7.26 -9.10 -28.67
N THR A 180 8.32 -9.85 -28.36
CA THR A 180 8.23 -11.25 -27.88
C THR A 180 7.61 -11.31 -26.50
N LEU A 181 8.05 -10.46 -25.56
CA LEU A 181 7.46 -10.37 -24.22
C LEU A 181 5.98 -10.00 -24.28
N ARG A 182 5.60 -9.04 -25.11
CA ARG A 182 4.20 -8.64 -25.28
C ARG A 182 3.33 -9.79 -25.80
N LYS A 183 3.81 -10.53 -26.79
CA LYS A 183 3.13 -11.74 -27.32
C LYS A 183 3.04 -12.81 -26.26
N PHE A 184 4.09 -13.04 -25.49
CA PHE A 184 4.13 -14.01 -24.41
C PHE A 184 3.08 -13.71 -23.34
N PHE A 185 3.02 -12.46 -22.85
CA PHE A 185 2.01 -12.06 -21.87
C PHE A 185 0.58 -12.17 -22.40
N ALA A 186 0.35 -11.78 -23.66
CA ALA A 186 -0.95 -11.92 -24.30
C ALA A 186 -1.37 -13.39 -24.40
N TYR A 187 -0.46 -14.27 -24.82
CA TYR A 187 -0.68 -15.71 -24.93
C TYR A 187 -0.98 -16.34 -23.56
N ALA A 188 -0.12 -16.09 -22.57
CA ALA A 188 -0.28 -16.62 -21.21
C ALA A 188 -1.64 -16.22 -20.61
N ARG A 189 -2.07 -14.98 -20.82
CA ARG A 189 -3.38 -14.49 -20.32
C ARG A 189 -4.59 -15.13 -21.01
N GLN A 190 -4.49 -15.41 -22.31
CA GLN A 190 -5.58 -15.98 -23.08
C GLN A 190 -5.72 -17.49 -22.89
N LYS A 191 -4.57 -18.19 -22.85
CA LYS A 191 -4.55 -19.66 -22.90
C LYS A 191 -4.42 -20.31 -21.53
N CYS A 192 -3.67 -19.73 -20.60
CA CYS A 192 -3.44 -20.34 -19.29
C CYS A 192 -4.49 -19.88 -18.26
N LYS A 193 -5.25 -20.82 -17.74
CA LYS A 193 -6.21 -20.64 -16.64
C LYS A 193 -5.85 -21.60 -15.50
N PRO A 194 -4.79 -21.30 -14.72
CA PRO A 194 -4.30 -22.22 -13.71
C PRO A 194 -5.33 -22.50 -12.63
N ALA A 195 -5.53 -23.78 -12.30
CA ALA A 195 -6.29 -24.21 -11.16
C ALA A 195 -5.35 -24.54 -9.98
N LEU A 196 -5.77 -24.22 -8.76
CA LEU A 196 -5.03 -24.56 -7.54
C LEU A 196 -5.01 -26.10 -7.36
N THR A 197 -3.82 -26.63 -7.05
CA THR A 197 -3.67 -28.02 -6.60
C THR A 197 -3.85 -28.09 -5.07
N GLU A 198 -4.21 -29.25 -4.53
CA GLU A 198 -4.34 -29.46 -3.08
C GLU A 198 -3.08 -29.06 -2.33
N ALA A 199 -1.91 -29.46 -2.83
CA ALA A 199 -0.62 -29.08 -2.23
C ALA A 199 -0.34 -27.55 -2.24
N ALA A 200 -0.88 -26.81 -3.19
CA ALA A 200 -0.79 -25.34 -3.20
C ALA A 200 -1.77 -24.71 -2.22
N VAL A 201 -2.96 -25.28 -2.09
CA VAL A 201 -3.96 -24.85 -1.10
C VAL A 201 -3.44 -25.07 0.33
N GLU A 202 -2.90 -26.24 0.63
CA GLU A 202 -2.31 -26.55 1.93
C GLU A 202 -1.19 -25.55 2.32
N GLU A 203 -0.26 -25.27 1.41
CA GLU A 203 0.84 -24.33 1.64
C GLU A 203 0.34 -22.91 1.95
N ILE A 204 -0.63 -22.41 1.19
CA ILE A 204 -1.22 -21.08 1.40
C ILE A 204 -2.00 -21.04 2.71
N GLN A 205 -2.78 -22.09 3.00
CA GLN A 205 -3.58 -22.19 4.22
C GLN A 205 -2.69 -22.25 5.47
N GLU A 206 -1.65 -23.08 5.45
CA GLU A 206 -0.69 -23.21 6.55
C GLU A 206 -0.02 -21.86 6.85
N TYR A 207 0.47 -21.18 5.82
CA TYR A 207 1.06 -19.85 5.98
C TYR A 207 0.07 -18.84 6.57
N TYR A 208 -1.17 -18.79 6.04
CA TYR A 208 -2.20 -17.86 6.50
C TYR A 208 -2.56 -18.09 7.97
N VAL A 209 -2.77 -19.35 8.38
CA VAL A 209 -3.11 -19.71 9.75
C VAL A 209 -1.95 -19.40 10.70
N LYS A 210 -0.71 -19.74 10.31
CA LYS A 210 0.49 -19.43 11.07
C LYS A 210 0.66 -17.93 11.30
N MET A 211 0.49 -17.13 10.26
CA MET A 211 0.55 -15.67 10.37
C MET A 211 -0.55 -15.11 11.28
N ARG A 212 -1.79 -15.59 11.14
CA ARG A 212 -2.90 -15.18 12.03
C ARG A 212 -2.65 -15.52 13.49
N ALA A 213 -2.04 -16.68 13.76
CA ALA A 213 -1.71 -17.12 15.11
C ALA A 213 -0.56 -16.32 15.74
N SER A 214 0.32 -15.70 14.93
CA SER A 214 1.45 -14.89 15.42
C SER A 214 1.05 -13.52 15.95
N GLY A 215 -0.22 -13.10 15.79
CA GLY A 215 -0.75 -11.85 16.35
C GLY A 215 -0.70 -11.87 17.87
N SER A 216 -0.10 -10.84 18.48
CA SER A 216 -0.03 -10.69 19.94
C SER A 216 -1.18 -9.85 20.47
N GLU A 217 -1.57 -10.14 21.71
CA GLU A 217 -2.38 -9.24 22.53
C GLU A 217 -1.44 -8.40 23.40
N GLU A 218 -1.39 -7.11 23.19
CA GLU A 218 -0.71 -6.15 24.04
C GLU A 218 -1.70 -5.05 24.46
N GLY A 219 -1.87 -4.85 25.75
CA GLY A 219 -2.82 -3.85 26.27
C GLY A 219 -4.26 -4.06 25.82
N GLY A 220 -4.71 -5.32 25.63
CA GLY A 220 -6.08 -5.64 25.19
C GLY A 220 -6.34 -5.45 23.69
N VAL A 221 -5.37 -4.96 22.91
CA VAL A 221 -5.48 -4.78 21.45
C VAL A 221 -4.70 -5.86 20.73
N LYS A 222 -5.39 -6.66 19.92
CA LYS A 222 -4.78 -7.73 19.13
C LYS A 222 -4.25 -7.18 17.81
N ALA A 223 -2.95 -7.36 17.58
CA ALA A 223 -2.36 -7.08 16.26
C ALA A 223 -2.91 -8.05 15.21
N ILE A 224 -3.26 -7.53 14.03
CA ILE A 224 -3.73 -8.34 12.90
C ILE A 224 -2.59 -8.48 11.88
N PRO A 225 -1.90 -9.63 11.84
CA PRO A 225 -0.74 -9.80 10.97
C PRO A 225 -1.10 -9.90 9.48
N ILE A 226 -2.27 -10.44 9.16
CA ILE A 226 -2.73 -10.70 7.80
C ILE A 226 -4.27 -10.73 7.71
N THR A 227 -4.84 -10.18 6.64
CA THR A 227 -6.28 -10.16 6.38
C THR A 227 -6.68 -11.12 5.24
N ALA A 228 -7.98 -11.32 5.01
CA ALA A 228 -8.50 -12.11 3.90
C ALA A 228 -8.05 -11.57 2.52
N ARG A 229 -7.82 -10.25 2.41
CA ARG A 229 -7.33 -9.64 1.18
C ARG A 229 -5.93 -10.13 0.78
N GLN A 230 -5.02 -10.27 1.76
CA GLN A 230 -3.70 -10.83 1.49
C GLN A 230 -3.77 -12.33 1.17
N LEU A 231 -4.76 -13.07 1.71
CA LEU A 231 -5.00 -14.45 1.29
C LEU A 231 -5.36 -14.51 -0.20
N GLU A 232 -6.27 -13.66 -0.66
CA GLU A 232 -6.58 -13.55 -2.08
C GLU A 232 -5.39 -13.09 -2.92
N ALA A 233 -4.55 -12.19 -2.39
CA ALA A 233 -3.32 -11.78 -3.05
C ALA A 233 -2.35 -12.96 -3.24
N LEU A 234 -2.20 -13.84 -2.25
CA LEU A 234 -1.40 -15.06 -2.35
C LEU A 234 -1.89 -15.95 -3.49
N ILE A 235 -3.20 -16.14 -3.62
CA ILE A 235 -3.83 -16.92 -4.71
C ILE A 235 -3.52 -16.28 -6.06
N ARG A 236 -3.78 -14.97 -6.22
CA ARG A 236 -3.51 -14.23 -7.47
C ARG A 236 -2.04 -14.30 -7.90
N LEU A 237 -1.12 -14.20 -6.96
CA LEU A 237 0.33 -14.29 -7.22
C LEU A 237 0.77 -15.71 -7.58
N ALA A 238 0.20 -16.73 -6.92
CA ALA A 238 0.49 -18.13 -7.24
C ALA A 238 -0.03 -18.49 -8.64
N GLU A 239 -1.23 -18.05 -9.01
CA GLU A 239 -1.75 -18.18 -10.38
C GLU A 239 -0.88 -17.45 -11.40
N ALA A 240 -0.41 -16.22 -11.09
CA ALA A 240 0.49 -15.49 -11.96
C ALA A 240 1.82 -16.23 -12.15
N SER A 241 2.38 -16.84 -11.10
CA SER A 241 3.57 -17.69 -11.18
C SER A 241 3.37 -18.89 -12.11
N ALA A 242 2.19 -19.55 -12.03
CA ALA A 242 1.86 -20.65 -12.94
C ALA A 242 1.68 -20.17 -14.40
N LYS A 243 1.04 -19.01 -14.63
CA LYS A 243 0.89 -18.40 -15.97
C LYS A 243 2.23 -18.08 -16.63
N ILE A 244 3.22 -17.59 -15.85
CA ILE A 244 4.58 -17.34 -16.36
C ILE A 244 5.23 -18.64 -16.85
N ARG A 245 4.90 -19.78 -16.27
CA ARG A 245 5.37 -21.11 -16.72
C ARG A 245 4.50 -21.72 -17.82
N LEU A 246 3.47 -21.01 -18.28
CA LEU A 246 2.45 -21.52 -19.21
C LEU A 246 1.79 -22.83 -18.73
N SER A 247 1.55 -22.94 -17.41
CA SER A 247 0.97 -24.11 -16.76
C SER A 247 -0.49 -23.86 -16.40
N ASP A 248 -1.33 -24.88 -16.59
CA ASP A 248 -2.73 -24.84 -16.16
C ASP A 248 -2.94 -25.33 -14.72
N LYS A 249 -1.86 -25.61 -13.99
CA LYS A 249 -1.88 -26.02 -12.59
C LYS A 249 -0.95 -25.17 -11.75
N VAL A 250 -1.46 -24.68 -10.63
CA VAL A 250 -0.68 -24.01 -9.60
C VAL A 250 -0.04 -25.07 -8.71
N THR A 251 1.29 -25.13 -8.71
CA THR A 251 2.03 -26.09 -7.90
C THR A 251 2.38 -25.51 -6.53
N ARG A 252 2.83 -26.37 -5.59
CA ARG A 252 3.36 -25.96 -4.29
C ARG A 252 4.48 -24.92 -4.41
N LYS A 253 5.35 -25.05 -5.44
CA LYS A 253 6.43 -24.09 -5.69
C LYS A 253 5.91 -22.70 -6.07
N ASP A 254 4.78 -22.61 -6.77
CA ASP A 254 4.15 -21.32 -7.10
C ASP A 254 3.57 -20.67 -5.85
N ALA A 255 2.92 -21.45 -4.99
CA ALA A 255 2.43 -21.01 -3.68
C ALA A 255 3.59 -20.49 -2.80
N GLN A 256 4.70 -21.21 -2.73
CA GLN A 256 5.88 -20.78 -1.97
C GLN A 256 6.49 -19.47 -2.49
N ARG A 257 6.48 -19.25 -3.82
CA ARG A 257 6.93 -17.96 -4.39
C ARG A 257 6.01 -16.83 -3.98
N SER A 258 4.69 -17.03 -4.04
CA SER A 258 3.72 -16.01 -3.62
C SER A 258 3.85 -15.70 -2.13
N VAL A 259 4.02 -16.72 -1.29
CA VAL A 259 4.28 -16.57 0.14
C VAL A 259 5.55 -15.75 0.40
N LYS A 260 6.66 -16.06 -0.29
CA LYS A 260 7.91 -15.30 -0.13
C LYS A 260 7.73 -13.82 -0.48
N LEU A 261 7.02 -13.51 -1.58
CA LEU A 261 6.78 -12.12 -1.98
C LEU A 261 5.93 -11.35 -0.98
N VAL A 262 4.81 -11.93 -0.56
CA VAL A 262 3.91 -11.28 0.41
C VAL A 262 4.60 -11.16 1.77
N HIS A 263 5.31 -12.19 2.19
CA HIS A 263 6.06 -12.16 3.46
C HIS A 263 7.12 -11.06 3.45
N HIS A 264 7.88 -10.93 2.36
CA HIS A 264 8.87 -9.85 2.20
C HIS A 264 8.22 -8.47 2.30
N CYS A 265 7.11 -8.23 1.59
CA CYS A 265 6.39 -6.95 1.67
C CYS A 265 5.88 -6.65 3.08
N LEU A 266 5.32 -7.65 3.77
CA LEU A 266 4.83 -7.49 5.14
C LEU A 266 5.99 -7.22 6.12
N THR A 267 7.14 -7.88 5.93
CA THR A 267 8.33 -7.66 6.78
C THR A 267 8.86 -6.24 6.64
N GLU A 268 8.96 -5.74 5.41
CA GLU A 268 9.52 -4.40 5.17
C GLU A 268 8.65 -3.26 5.72
N ILE A 269 7.32 -3.45 5.76
CA ILE A 269 6.39 -2.34 6.06
C ILE A 269 5.63 -2.58 7.36
N GLY A 270 5.23 -3.83 7.62
CA GLY A 270 4.33 -4.20 8.70
C GLY A 270 5.01 -4.66 10.01
N LEU A 271 6.35 -4.80 10.03
CA LEU A 271 7.06 -5.21 11.23
C LEU A 271 7.10 -4.08 12.27
N ASP A 272 6.66 -4.36 13.48
CA ASP A 272 6.79 -3.44 14.61
C ASP A 272 8.23 -3.51 15.16
N PRO A 273 8.99 -2.39 15.19
CA PRO A 273 10.36 -2.40 15.67
C PRO A 273 10.48 -2.66 17.17
N ASP A 274 9.45 -2.35 17.96
CA ASP A 274 9.45 -2.52 19.41
C ASP A 274 9.21 -3.99 19.81
N THR A 275 8.28 -4.65 19.10
CA THR A 275 7.84 -6.01 19.42
C THR A 275 8.38 -7.07 18.47
N GLY A 276 8.89 -6.68 17.31
CA GLY A 276 9.33 -7.57 16.24
C GLY A 276 8.21 -8.40 15.61
N LYS A 277 6.93 -8.00 15.82
CA LYS A 277 5.75 -8.70 15.31
C LYS A 277 5.07 -7.97 14.18
N PHE A 278 4.32 -8.71 13.37
CA PHE A 278 3.59 -8.14 12.25
C PHE A 278 2.28 -7.48 12.69
N ASP A 279 2.04 -6.26 12.22
CA ASP A 279 0.80 -5.54 12.41
C ASP A 279 0.40 -4.81 11.11
N ILE A 280 -0.61 -5.34 10.41
CA ILE A 280 -1.06 -4.75 9.15
C ILE A 280 -1.78 -3.42 9.37
N ASP A 281 -2.40 -3.21 10.55
CA ASP A 281 -3.05 -1.96 10.90
C ASP A 281 -2.06 -0.81 11.02
N ARG A 282 -0.78 -1.11 11.28
CA ARG A 282 0.30 -0.14 11.23
C ARG A 282 0.48 0.48 9.85
N ILE A 283 0.32 -0.33 8.79
CA ILE A 283 0.37 0.15 7.39
C ILE A 283 -0.76 1.15 7.14
N SER A 284 -1.91 0.91 7.76
CA SER A 284 -3.10 1.73 7.55
C SER A 284 -3.19 2.95 8.46
N SER A 285 -2.80 2.84 9.73
CA SER A 285 -2.96 3.88 10.74
C SER A 285 -1.68 4.64 11.06
N GLY A 286 -0.51 4.09 10.69
CA GLY A 286 0.80 4.59 11.11
C GLY A 286 1.11 4.38 12.60
N VAL A 287 0.20 3.72 13.34
CA VAL A 287 0.29 3.50 14.80
C VAL A 287 0.41 2.00 15.05
N THR A 288 1.38 1.59 15.86
CA THR A 288 1.60 0.18 16.20
C THR A 288 0.52 -0.36 17.14
N ALA A 289 0.36 -1.69 17.21
CA ALA A 289 -0.53 -2.31 18.17
C ALA A 289 -0.13 -1.95 19.62
N SER A 290 1.16 -1.89 19.90
CA SER A 290 1.69 -1.50 21.21
C SER A 290 1.38 -0.04 21.54
N GLU A 291 1.51 0.88 20.59
CA GLU A 291 1.10 2.28 20.77
C GLU A 291 -0.41 2.40 20.97
N ARG A 292 -1.23 1.64 20.22
CA ARG A 292 -2.69 1.60 20.44
C ARG A 292 -3.05 1.03 21.80
N GLY A 293 -2.39 -0.04 22.23
CA GLY A 293 -2.54 -0.60 23.56
C GLY A 293 -2.21 0.42 24.66
N ASN A 294 -1.10 1.14 24.52
CA ASN A 294 -0.73 2.20 25.46
C ASN A 294 -1.76 3.33 25.51
N ILE A 295 -2.33 3.75 24.36
CA ILE A 295 -3.39 4.77 24.32
C ILE A 295 -4.63 4.30 25.09
N VAL A 296 -5.05 3.03 24.90
CA VAL A 296 -6.20 2.46 25.61
C VAL A 296 -5.94 2.40 27.11
N LEU A 297 -4.79 1.85 27.50
CA LEU A 297 -4.41 1.75 28.92
C LEU A 297 -4.31 3.11 29.61
N ILE A 298 -3.75 4.11 28.93
CA ILE A 298 -3.65 5.48 29.47
C ILE A 298 -5.05 6.12 29.59
N LYS A 299 -5.95 5.90 28.63
CA LYS A 299 -7.34 6.35 28.73
C LYS A 299 -8.08 5.68 29.88
N GLU A 300 -7.85 4.40 30.12
CA GLU A 300 -8.40 3.68 31.28
C GLU A 300 -7.84 4.23 32.59
N MET A 301 -6.53 4.42 32.70
CA MET A 301 -5.89 5.02 33.88
C MET A 301 -6.41 6.44 34.17
N ILE A 302 -6.57 7.28 33.13
CA ILE A 302 -7.19 8.61 33.27
C ILE A 302 -8.60 8.48 33.85
N SER A 303 -9.41 7.52 33.35
CA SER A 303 -10.78 7.32 33.87
C SER A 303 -10.79 6.77 35.30
N GLU A 304 -9.84 5.90 35.66
CA GLU A 304 -9.68 5.41 37.05
C GLU A 304 -9.25 6.51 38.00
N LEU A 305 -8.29 7.36 37.61
CA LEU A 305 -7.82 8.50 38.40
C LEU A 305 -8.91 9.59 38.55
N GLU A 306 -9.70 9.84 37.49
CA GLU A 306 -10.84 10.74 37.53
C GLU A 306 -11.88 10.32 38.60
N THR A 307 -12.07 9.00 38.72
CA THR A 307 -12.98 8.45 39.75
C THR A 307 -12.41 8.59 41.15
N LYS A 308 -11.09 8.56 41.34
CA LYS A 308 -10.40 8.64 42.64
C LYS A 308 -10.11 10.07 43.09
N GLU A 309 -9.66 10.93 42.18
CA GLU A 309 -9.12 12.27 42.48
C GLU A 309 -10.05 13.42 42.03
N GLY A 310 -11.09 13.10 41.23
CA GLY A 310 -11.99 14.08 40.64
C GLY A 310 -11.61 14.48 39.23
N LYS A 311 -12.33 15.45 38.64
CA LYS A 311 -12.24 15.80 37.21
C LYS A 311 -10.87 16.30 36.73
N THR A 312 -9.97 16.68 37.63
CA THR A 312 -8.67 17.23 37.29
C THR A 312 -7.56 16.33 37.84
N ILE A 313 -6.80 15.72 36.97
CA ILE A 313 -5.80 14.70 37.28
C ILE A 313 -4.38 15.28 37.11
N SER A 314 -3.49 15.04 38.09
CA SER A 314 -2.09 15.40 37.96
C SER A 314 -1.36 14.49 36.92
N VAL A 315 -0.61 15.11 36.04
CA VAL A 315 0.24 14.35 35.09
C VAL A 315 1.28 13.53 35.83
N GLU A 316 1.81 14.00 36.97
CA GLU A 316 2.75 13.26 37.80
C GLU A 316 2.14 11.97 38.35
N ASN A 317 0.88 12.01 38.87
CA ASN A 317 0.19 10.83 39.37
C ASN A 317 -0.03 9.80 38.21
N LEU A 318 -0.39 10.28 37.03
CA LEU A 318 -0.52 9.43 35.83
C LEU A 318 0.80 8.78 35.43
N LEU A 319 1.92 9.52 35.50
CA LEU A 319 3.24 8.98 35.22
C LEU A 319 3.65 7.90 36.23
N VAL A 320 3.38 8.10 37.52
CA VAL A 320 3.64 7.11 38.57
C VAL A 320 2.82 5.83 38.33
N GLU A 321 1.52 5.99 38.04
CA GLU A 321 0.65 4.81 37.79
C GLU A 321 1.03 4.08 36.49
N ALA A 322 1.41 4.81 35.45
CA ALA A 322 1.90 4.25 34.19
C ALA A 322 3.21 3.49 34.35
N SER A 323 4.12 3.98 35.20
CA SER A 323 5.38 3.29 35.49
C SER A 323 5.16 1.95 36.19
N THR A 324 4.14 1.83 37.07
CA THR A 324 3.78 0.55 37.70
C THR A 324 3.26 -0.49 36.70
N LYS A 325 2.64 -0.04 35.59
CA LYS A 325 2.17 -0.88 34.48
C LYS A 325 3.24 -1.06 33.38
N GLY A 326 4.49 -0.60 33.60
CA GLY A 326 5.62 -0.81 32.71
C GLY A 326 5.70 0.09 31.47
N ILE A 327 4.95 1.21 31.44
CA ILE A 327 4.97 2.18 30.36
C ILE A 327 6.01 3.26 30.67
N LYS A 328 6.93 3.52 29.70
CA LYS A 328 7.96 4.56 29.86
C LYS A 328 7.35 5.97 29.84
N GLU A 329 7.92 6.88 30.63
CA GLU A 329 7.46 8.27 30.77
C GLU A 329 7.34 9.01 29.44
N ASP A 330 8.33 8.87 28.55
CA ASP A 330 8.32 9.50 27.21
C ASP A 330 7.10 9.09 26.39
N LYS A 331 6.72 7.79 26.46
CA LYS A 331 5.55 7.25 25.75
C LYS A 331 4.23 7.78 26.36
N VAL A 332 4.16 7.96 27.65
CA VAL A 332 2.98 8.56 28.33
C VAL A 332 2.78 10.00 27.89
N LEU A 333 3.85 10.79 27.89
CA LEU A 333 3.81 12.20 27.46
C LEU A 333 3.40 12.32 25.98
N GLU A 334 3.93 11.45 25.11
CA GLU A 334 3.55 11.40 23.70
C GLU A 334 2.04 11.10 23.52
N VAL A 335 1.50 10.16 24.30
CA VAL A 335 0.08 9.81 24.25
C VAL A 335 -0.79 10.97 24.79
N ILE A 336 -0.38 11.63 25.86
CA ILE A 336 -1.09 12.83 26.39
C ILE A 336 -1.16 13.92 25.31
N GLU A 337 -0.05 14.19 24.60
CA GLU A 337 -0.04 15.16 23.51
C GLU A 337 -0.99 14.75 22.36
N LYS A 338 -1.03 13.46 22.01
CA LYS A 338 -1.96 12.92 21.00
C LYS A 338 -3.40 13.10 21.44
N LEU A 339 -3.74 12.79 22.70
CA LEU A 339 -5.08 12.93 23.27
C LEU A 339 -5.53 14.39 23.38
N LYS A 340 -4.61 15.32 23.64
CA LYS A 340 -4.90 16.77 23.59
C LYS A 340 -5.24 17.21 22.16
N ARG A 341 -4.47 16.75 21.17
CA ARG A 341 -4.71 17.09 19.74
C ARG A 341 -5.99 16.48 19.18
N SER A 342 -6.41 15.31 19.67
CA SER A 342 -7.68 14.69 19.27
C SER A 342 -8.89 15.30 19.96
N GLY A 343 -8.70 16.12 21.00
CA GLY A 343 -9.78 16.71 21.76
C GLY A 343 -10.41 15.77 22.80
N ASP A 344 -9.75 14.67 23.13
CA ASP A 344 -10.23 13.73 24.17
C ASP A 344 -9.96 14.26 25.59
N ILE A 345 -8.89 15.04 25.75
CA ILE A 345 -8.48 15.66 27.00
C ILE A 345 -8.03 17.10 26.75
N TYR A 346 -8.12 17.93 27.79
CA TYR A 346 -7.56 19.28 27.79
C TYR A 346 -6.76 19.56 29.08
N GLU A 347 -5.93 20.58 29.04
CA GLU A 347 -5.07 20.99 30.17
C GLU A 347 -5.62 22.28 30.81
N PRO A 348 -6.42 22.17 31.92
CA PRO A 348 -6.99 23.32 32.58
C PRO A 348 -5.93 24.17 33.29
N LYS A 349 -4.84 23.58 33.75
CA LYS A 349 -3.70 24.20 34.38
C LYS A 349 -2.44 23.40 34.02
N LYS A 350 -1.31 24.08 33.91
CA LYS A 350 0.00 23.43 33.57
C LYS A 350 0.26 22.24 34.51
N GLY A 351 0.45 21.07 33.92
CA GLY A 351 0.70 19.80 34.63
C GLY A 351 -0.56 19.08 35.11
N PHE A 352 -1.74 19.57 34.73
CA PHE A 352 -3.02 18.90 35.05
C PHE A 352 -3.85 18.68 33.80
N ILE A 353 -4.46 17.51 33.69
CA ILE A 353 -5.30 17.11 32.57
C ILE A 353 -6.72 16.83 33.03
N SER A 354 -7.69 17.07 32.17
CA SER A 354 -9.09 16.76 32.40
C SER A 354 -9.70 16.20 31.12
N LYS A 355 -10.62 15.25 31.26
CA LYS A 355 -11.39 14.70 30.16
C LYS A 355 -12.45 15.69 29.70
N ILE A 356 -12.75 15.74 28.42
CA ILE A 356 -13.78 16.60 27.84
C ILE A 356 -15.16 15.93 27.96
#